data_66e74466140dcdecf5754eaa5146c34f
#
_entry.id   66e74466140dcdecf5754eaa5146c34f
#
_cell.length_a   1.000
_cell.length_b   1.000
_cell.length_c   1.000
_cell.angle_alpha   90.00
_cell.angle_beta   90.00
_cell.angle_gamma   90.00
#
_symmetry.space_group_name_H-M   'P 1'
#
loop_
_entity.id
_entity.type
_entity.pdbx_description
1 polymer ?
#
loop_
_entity_poly.entity_id
_entity_poly.type
_entity_poly.pdbx_seq_one_letter_code
_entity_poly.pdbx_strand_id
1 'polypeptide(L)'
;MSERDVVIPSRLRGGFFLYLLTSILLFSLLLITGSSRTAYAEADLIQEAGRAAVLDTLLHNAVRRGLISGAVVLVGNRKETLYIQAIGRAGFEKNARPLTLSTVFDVASLTKVFATTPAIIRLMDQGSLSLLDPVSRWFPEFIGSDITILNLLTHTSGLHDAMLDQDAPLASAIHHAAVKSGTIKPGTYFQYADINFILLGNLVRRITSMGLDQYCRESFYTPLNMGHTGFNPGIKTDTAATLGGRDGVLSGIVQDPNARLLGGVAGHAGLFSTAGDLGRFARMLLNGGTLDGRSVLSARAVSQMTAPYYFKNGQIVRGLGWDRESPFSSPKGTHFSEVSYGHTGYSGTSVWIDPESDLYVVLLTTRINYTNRRSFNRLRSDISTAAAVLFARQEQRAASQMLKNTGS
;
A
#
# COMPACT_ATOMS: atom_id res chain seq x y z
N MET A 1 -42.16 43.50 78.24
CA MET A 1 -40.72 43.49 77.79
C MET A 1 -40.70 42.96 76.39
N SER A 2 -40.31 43.79 75.55
CA SER A 2 -40.21 44.06 74.16
C SER A 2 -39.81 42.87 73.28
N GLU A 3 -40.70 42.47 72.38
CA GLU A 3 -40.38 41.72 71.13
C GLU A 3 -39.75 42.68 70.13
N ARG A 4 -38.58 42.27 69.58
CA ARG A 4 -37.96 43.00 68.47
C ARG A 4 -38.23 42.25 67.17
N ASP A 5 -39.07 42.82 66.35
CA ASP A 5 -39.30 42.40 64.96
C ASP A 5 -38.02 42.58 64.11
N VAL A 6 -37.51 41.48 63.54
CA VAL A 6 -36.43 41.53 62.58
C VAL A 6 -37.05 41.66 61.20
N VAL A 7 -37.01 42.84 60.60
CA VAL A 7 -37.43 43.11 59.22
C VAL A 7 -36.33 42.69 58.26
N ILE A 8 -36.57 41.62 57.52
CA ILE A 8 -35.69 41.18 56.42
C ILE A 8 -36.02 41.99 55.17
N PRO A 9 -35.04 42.67 54.54
CA PRO A 9 -35.28 43.48 53.35
C PRO A 9 -35.72 42.64 52.11
N SER A 10 -36.82 43.02 51.48
CA SER A 10 -37.44 42.35 50.34
C SER A 10 -36.63 42.29 49.06
N ARG A 11 -35.40 42.82 49.01
CA ARG A 11 -34.52 42.84 47.85
C ARG A 11 -33.69 41.57 47.63
N LEU A 12 -33.60 40.66 48.59
CA LEU A 12 -32.79 39.43 48.47
C LEU A 12 -33.56 38.23 47.90
N ARG A 13 -34.89 38.28 47.78
CA ARG A 13 -35.69 37.13 47.24
C ARG A 13 -35.61 36.99 45.71
N GLY A 14 -35.41 38.06 44.95
CA GLY A 14 -35.36 37.99 43.47
C GLY A 14 -34.06 37.39 42.93
N GLY A 15 -32.92 37.67 43.59
CA GLY A 15 -31.60 37.20 43.13
C GLY A 15 -31.40 35.69 43.31
N PHE A 16 -31.89 35.15 44.42
CA PHE A 16 -31.75 33.71 44.70
C PHE A 16 -32.57 32.82 43.78
N PHE A 17 -33.76 33.27 43.41
CA PHE A 17 -34.64 32.57 42.45
C PHE A 17 -34.08 32.59 41.02
N LEU A 18 -33.45 33.70 40.62
CA LEU A 18 -32.83 33.80 39.31
C LEU A 18 -31.57 32.94 39.21
N TYR A 19 -30.74 32.89 40.25
CA TYR A 19 -29.57 32.01 40.33
C TYR A 19 -29.95 30.51 40.33
N LEU A 20 -31.04 30.13 40.99
CA LEU A 20 -31.51 28.74 41.01
C LEU A 20 -32.05 28.35 39.64
N LEU A 21 -32.81 29.20 38.96
CA LEU A 21 -33.30 28.97 37.59
C LEU A 21 -32.19 28.88 36.54
N THR A 22 -31.18 29.75 36.63
CA THR A 22 -30.02 29.71 35.72
C THR A 22 -29.16 28.47 35.95
N SER A 23 -28.97 28.05 37.22
CA SER A 23 -28.24 26.82 37.56
C SER A 23 -28.99 25.55 37.07
N ILE A 24 -30.32 25.50 37.21
CA ILE A 24 -31.14 24.36 36.72
C ILE A 24 -31.14 24.33 35.19
N LEU A 25 -31.21 25.50 34.50
CA LEU A 25 -31.10 25.58 33.04
C LEU A 25 -29.70 25.13 32.53
N LEU A 26 -28.62 25.56 33.18
CA LEU A 26 -27.27 25.13 32.85
C LEU A 26 -27.06 23.64 33.10
N PHE A 27 -27.60 23.09 34.18
CA PHE A 27 -27.51 21.65 34.49
C PHE A 27 -28.35 20.81 33.53
N SER A 28 -29.54 21.28 33.12
CA SER A 28 -30.35 20.62 32.10
C SER A 28 -29.70 20.68 30.71
N LEU A 29 -29.03 21.80 30.37
CA LEU A 29 -28.28 21.93 29.10
C LEU A 29 -27.07 21.01 29.08
N LEU A 30 -26.36 20.84 30.19
CA LEU A 30 -25.24 19.91 30.37
C LEU A 30 -25.68 18.43 30.28
N LEU A 31 -26.85 18.07 30.82
CA LEU A 31 -27.43 16.73 30.70
C LEU A 31 -27.89 16.42 29.28
N ILE A 32 -28.50 17.36 28.57
CA ILE A 32 -28.96 17.20 27.18
C ILE A 32 -27.74 17.09 26.24
N THR A 33 -26.70 17.89 26.44
CA THR A 33 -25.48 17.83 25.62
C THR A 33 -24.62 16.60 25.95
N GLY A 34 -24.62 16.14 27.20
CA GLY A 34 -24.00 14.87 27.62
C GLY A 34 -24.67 13.66 27.00
N SER A 35 -26.01 13.60 27.06
CA SER A 35 -26.80 12.51 26.48
C SER A 35 -26.69 12.44 24.95
N SER A 36 -26.65 13.59 24.27
CA SER A 36 -26.44 13.61 22.82
C SER A 36 -25.04 13.14 22.44
N ARG A 37 -23.99 13.56 23.16
CA ARG A 37 -22.62 13.10 22.88
C ARG A 37 -22.43 11.61 23.08
N THR A 38 -23.05 11.02 24.11
CA THR A 38 -23.01 9.56 24.31
C THR A 38 -23.80 8.82 23.26
N ALA A 39 -24.96 9.29 22.84
CA ALA A 39 -25.75 8.68 21.77
C ALA A 39 -25.04 8.75 20.40
N TYR A 40 -24.37 9.85 20.09
CA TYR A 40 -23.56 9.97 18.86
C TYR A 40 -22.34 9.03 18.91
N ALA A 41 -21.64 8.95 20.05
CA ALA A 41 -20.52 8.04 20.22
C ALA A 41 -20.95 6.56 20.11
N GLU A 42 -22.09 6.19 20.65
CA GLU A 42 -22.66 4.84 20.54
C GLU A 42 -23.09 4.50 19.12
N ALA A 43 -23.72 5.45 18.40
CA ALA A 43 -24.06 5.30 16.98
C ALA A 43 -22.82 5.14 16.11
N ASP A 44 -21.78 5.91 16.37
CA ASP A 44 -20.49 5.79 15.65
C ASP A 44 -19.83 4.43 15.89
N LEU A 45 -19.83 3.92 17.15
CA LEU A 45 -19.31 2.59 17.48
C LEU A 45 -20.09 1.46 16.80
N ILE A 46 -21.42 1.55 16.73
CA ILE A 46 -22.26 0.57 16.04
C ILE A 46 -21.98 0.59 14.54
N GLN A 47 -21.81 1.77 13.97
CA GLN A 47 -21.49 1.94 12.56
C GLN A 47 -20.10 1.41 12.23
N GLU A 48 -19.11 1.67 13.07
CA GLU A 48 -17.74 1.15 12.92
C GLU A 48 -17.71 -0.38 13.03
N ALA A 49 -18.41 -0.96 13.99
CA ALA A 49 -18.56 -2.41 14.12
C ALA A 49 -19.24 -3.02 12.89
N GLY A 50 -20.25 -2.37 12.34
CA GLY A 50 -20.91 -2.79 11.10
C GLY A 50 -19.98 -2.75 9.88
N ARG A 51 -19.12 -1.74 9.77
CA ARG A 51 -18.10 -1.64 8.72
C ARG A 51 -17.07 -2.78 8.79
N ALA A 52 -16.57 -3.05 9.99
CA ALA A 52 -15.63 -4.14 10.23
C ALA A 52 -16.22 -5.50 9.84
N ALA A 53 -17.47 -5.77 10.22
CA ALA A 53 -18.14 -7.04 9.97
C ALA A 53 -18.25 -7.42 8.48
N VAL A 54 -18.32 -6.46 7.57
CA VAL A 54 -18.36 -6.72 6.12
C VAL A 54 -17.01 -7.28 5.65
N LEU A 55 -15.89 -6.63 6.01
CA LEU A 55 -14.55 -7.10 5.64
C LEU A 55 -14.24 -8.45 6.31
N ASP A 56 -14.59 -8.62 7.58
CA ASP A 56 -14.44 -9.89 8.30
C ASP A 56 -15.19 -11.02 7.59
N THR A 57 -16.41 -10.77 7.14
CA THR A 57 -17.22 -11.75 6.42
C THR A 57 -16.57 -12.17 5.10
N LEU A 58 -16.04 -11.23 4.31
CA LEU A 58 -15.33 -11.51 3.07
C LEU A 58 -14.11 -12.39 3.31
N LEU A 59 -13.31 -12.08 4.33
CA LEU A 59 -12.11 -12.83 4.68
C LEU A 59 -12.43 -14.22 5.20
N HIS A 60 -13.39 -14.36 6.14
CA HIS A 60 -13.82 -15.67 6.65
C HIS A 60 -14.39 -16.56 5.54
N ASN A 61 -15.14 -15.97 4.60
CA ASN A 61 -15.64 -16.71 3.44
C ASN A 61 -14.50 -17.20 2.54
N ALA A 62 -13.46 -16.40 2.33
CA ALA A 62 -12.31 -16.79 1.53
C ALA A 62 -11.53 -17.95 2.17
N VAL A 63 -11.35 -17.91 3.50
CA VAL A 63 -10.74 -19.00 4.27
C VAL A 63 -11.60 -20.26 4.21
N ARG A 64 -12.90 -20.17 4.50
CA ARG A 64 -13.83 -21.33 4.47
C ARG A 64 -13.90 -22.02 3.10
N ARG A 65 -13.78 -21.25 2.01
CA ARG A 65 -13.77 -21.74 0.64
C ARG A 65 -12.41 -22.28 0.19
N GLY A 66 -11.39 -22.29 1.06
CA GLY A 66 -10.04 -22.75 0.75
C GLY A 66 -9.33 -21.92 -0.31
N LEU A 67 -9.69 -20.66 -0.49
CA LEU A 67 -9.00 -19.76 -1.41
C LEU A 67 -7.69 -19.22 -0.82
N ILE A 68 -7.70 -18.97 0.48
CA ILE A 68 -6.57 -18.57 1.30
C ILE A 68 -6.57 -19.35 2.60
N SER A 69 -5.41 -19.53 3.23
CA SER A 69 -5.29 -20.07 4.58
C SER A 69 -5.51 -18.98 5.63
N GLY A 70 -5.14 -17.76 5.31
CA GLY A 70 -5.35 -16.59 6.15
C GLY A 70 -5.02 -15.30 5.41
N ALA A 71 -5.33 -14.17 6.05
CA ALA A 71 -5.04 -12.84 5.56
C ALA A 71 -4.85 -11.83 6.69
N VAL A 72 -4.08 -10.78 6.40
CA VAL A 72 -4.07 -9.53 7.14
C VAL A 72 -4.57 -8.44 6.20
N VAL A 73 -5.62 -7.72 6.61
CA VAL A 73 -6.14 -6.55 5.90
C VAL A 73 -5.94 -5.31 6.77
N LEU A 74 -5.48 -4.23 6.15
CA LEU A 74 -5.39 -2.92 6.77
C LEU A 74 -6.03 -1.90 5.83
N VAL A 75 -6.94 -1.09 6.36
CA VAL A 75 -7.51 0.09 5.71
C VAL A 75 -7.13 1.31 6.52
N GLY A 76 -6.69 2.37 5.87
CA GLY A 76 -6.31 3.60 6.56
C GLY A 76 -6.35 4.83 5.65
N ASN A 77 -6.14 5.98 6.25
CA ASN A 77 -6.03 7.26 5.57
C ASN A 77 -4.69 7.94 5.91
N ARG A 78 -4.46 9.18 5.48
CA ARG A 78 -3.21 9.91 5.77
C ARG A 78 -2.95 10.13 7.25
N LYS A 79 -3.97 10.05 8.11
CA LYS A 79 -3.86 10.32 9.55
C LYS A 79 -3.69 9.05 10.37
N GLU A 80 -4.51 8.02 10.09
CA GLU A 80 -4.68 6.89 10.98
C GLU A 80 -5.05 5.58 10.25
N THR A 81 -4.98 4.49 10.98
CA THR A 81 -5.54 3.19 10.59
C THR A 81 -7.01 3.18 10.96
N LEU A 82 -7.88 2.91 9.99
CA LEU A 82 -9.34 2.86 10.15
C LEU A 82 -9.84 1.44 10.44
N TYR A 83 -9.12 0.43 9.95
CA TYR A 83 -9.42 -0.97 10.17
C TYR A 83 -8.15 -1.80 9.99
N ILE A 84 -7.93 -2.76 10.89
CA ILE A 84 -6.87 -3.77 10.74
C ILE A 84 -7.31 -5.08 11.36
N GLN A 85 -7.16 -6.19 10.62
CA GLN A 85 -7.53 -7.52 11.10
C GLN A 85 -6.62 -8.60 10.55
N ALA A 86 -6.31 -9.59 11.38
CA ALA A 86 -5.62 -10.82 11.01
C ALA A 86 -6.58 -12.00 11.19
N ILE A 87 -6.79 -12.79 10.13
CA ILE A 87 -7.73 -13.93 10.12
C ILE A 87 -7.04 -15.15 9.54
N GLY A 88 -7.29 -16.32 10.14
CA GLY A 88 -6.79 -17.59 9.64
C GLY A 88 -5.36 -17.90 10.07
N ARG A 89 -4.61 -18.60 9.21
CA ARG A 89 -3.35 -19.24 9.57
C ARG A 89 -2.19 -18.77 8.70
N ALA A 90 -0.99 -18.80 9.27
CA ALA A 90 0.24 -18.40 8.61
C ALA A 90 0.84 -19.48 7.70
N GLY A 91 0.33 -20.68 7.73
CA GLY A 91 0.74 -21.82 6.89
C GLY A 91 -0.45 -22.52 6.26
N PHE A 92 -0.16 -23.60 5.54
CA PHE A 92 -1.17 -24.36 4.80
C PHE A 92 -1.64 -25.62 5.56
N GLU A 93 -0.89 -26.05 6.56
CA GLU A 93 -1.19 -27.22 7.37
C GLU A 93 -2.35 -26.91 8.32
N LYS A 94 -3.16 -27.92 8.64
CA LYS A 94 -4.33 -27.82 9.51
C LYS A 94 -3.98 -27.27 10.90
N ASN A 95 -2.78 -27.53 11.39
CA ASN A 95 -2.25 -27.09 12.68
C ASN A 95 -1.28 -25.88 12.57
N ALA A 96 -1.17 -25.25 11.40
CA ALA A 96 -0.35 -24.06 11.26
C ALA A 96 -0.77 -22.98 12.27
N ARG A 97 0.19 -22.21 12.76
CA ARG A 97 -0.07 -21.16 13.75
C ARG A 97 -1.02 -20.09 13.20
N PRO A 98 -1.79 -19.42 14.08
CA PRO A 98 -2.62 -18.27 13.66
C PRO A 98 -1.76 -17.15 13.07
N LEU A 99 -2.33 -16.40 12.12
CA LEU A 99 -1.79 -15.11 11.72
C LEU A 99 -1.93 -14.09 12.84
N THR A 100 -0.95 -13.21 12.93
CA THR A 100 -0.97 -12.04 13.80
C THR A 100 -0.76 -10.77 12.98
N LEU A 101 -1.00 -9.60 13.56
CA LEU A 101 -0.74 -8.32 12.91
C LEU A 101 0.76 -8.09 12.64
N SER A 102 1.64 -8.77 13.38
CA SER A 102 3.09 -8.72 13.23
C SER A 102 3.65 -9.80 12.30
N THR A 103 2.80 -10.70 11.77
CA THR A 103 3.26 -11.70 10.81
C THR A 103 3.80 -11.03 9.55
N VAL A 104 5.02 -11.42 9.17
CA VAL A 104 5.75 -10.89 8.02
C VAL A 104 5.41 -11.72 6.78
N PHE A 105 5.19 -11.07 5.66
CA PHE A 105 4.84 -11.71 4.38
C PHE A 105 5.89 -11.44 3.31
N ASP A 106 6.20 -12.42 2.48
CA ASP A 106 6.80 -12.17 1.18
C ASP A 106 5.83 -11.35 0.34
N VAL A 107 6.17 -10.10 0.05
CA VAL A 107 5.28 -9.19 -0.67
C VAL A 107 5.44 -9.27 -2.18
N ALA A 108 6.32 -10.16 -2.67
CA ALA A 108 6.55 -10.43 -4.08
C ALA A 108 6.75 -9.12 -4.89
N SER A 109 5.98 -8.93 -5.97
CA SER A 109 6.11 -7.76 -6.85
C SER A 109 5.79 -6.41 -6.21
N LEU A 110 5.25 -6.36 -4.98
CA LEU A 110 5.19 -5.09 -4.24
C LEU A 110 6.61 -4.54 -3.95
N THR A 111 7.65 -5.38 -4.02
CA THR A 111 9.07 -4.95 -4.01
C THR A 111 9.32 -3.82 -5.00
N LYS A 112 8.73 -3.89 -6.19
CA LYS A 112 8.89 -2.88 -7.24
C LYS A 112 8.49 -1.49 -6.77
N VAL A 113 7.41 -1.39 -5.98
CA VAL A 113 6.81 -0.11 -5.58
C VAL A 113 7.13 0.31 -4.15
N PHE A 114 7.62 -0.60 -3.31
CA PHE A 114 8.03 -0.29 -1.93
C PHE A 114 9.55 -0.25 -1.73
N ALA A 115 10.34 -0.71 -2.75
CA ALA A 115 11.79 -0.66 -2.71
C ALA A 115 12.36 0.03 -3.95
N THR A 116 12.22 -0.58 -5.13
CA THR A 116 12.98 -0.17 -6.32
C THR A 116 12.53 1.17 -6.88
N THR A 117 11.22 1.37 -7.09
CA THR A 117 10.71 2.65 -7.59
C THR A 117 11.06 3.81 -6.66
N PRO A 118 10.79 3.77 -5.35
CA PRO A 118 11.19 4.86 -4.45
C PRO A 118 12.69 5.12 -4.46
N ALA A 119 13.52 4.08 -4.57
CA ALA A 119 14.97 4.23 -4.65
C ALA A 119 15.39 5.00 -5.91
N ILE A 120 14.87 4.63 -7.07
CA ILE A 120 15.13 5.33 -8.34
C ILE A 120 14.63 6.78 -8.27
N ILE A 121 13.41 7.00 -7.78
CA ILE A 121 12.83 8.34 -7.65
C ILE A 121 13.65 9.23 -6.71
N ARG A 122 14.15 8.67 -5.60
CA ARG A 122 15.04 9.41 -4.68
C ARG A 122 16.36 9.80 -5.35
N LEU A 123 16.95 8.90 -6.13
CA LEU A 123 18.17 9.20 -6.90
C LEU A 123 17.92 10.27 -7.96
N MET A 124 16.73 10.29 -8.56
CA MET A 124 16.32 11.38 -9.48
C MET A 124 16.16 12.71 -8.74
N ASP A 125 15.53 12.71 -7.59
CA ASP A 125 15.33 13.89 -6.75
C ASP A 125 16.66 14.48 -6.28
N GLN A 126 17.70 13.63 -6.14
CA GLN A 126 19.08 14.00 -5.85
C GLN A 126 19.90 14.41 -7.08
N GLY A 127 19.33 14.35 -8.29
CA GLY A 127 20.01 14.70 -9.55
C GLY A 127 21.01 13.64 -10.04
N SER A 128 21.01 12.41 -9.49
CA SER A 128 21.94 11.36 -9.89
C SER A 128 21.59 10.70 -11.22
N LEU A 129 20.32 10.76 -11.61
CA LEU A 129 19.81 10.25 -12.88
C LEU A 129 18.53 10.97 -13.32
N SER A 130 18.15 10.81 -14.59
CA SER A 130 16.91 11.33 -15.18
C SER A 130 16.09 10.20 -15.81
N LEU A 131 14.78 10.39 -15.95
CA LEU A 131 13.88 9.45 -16.64
C LEU A 131 14.32 9.17 -18.09
N LEU A 132 14.86 10.16 -18.76
CA LEU A 132 15.28 10.05 -20.16
C LEU A 132 16.73 9.59 -20.35
N ASP A 133 17.45 9.35 -19.25
CA ASP A 133 18.80 8.79 -19.37
C ASP A 133 18.72 7.41 -20.03
N PRO A 134 19.60 7.14 -21.03
CA PRO A 134 19.66 5.84 -21.67
C PRO A 134 20.22 4.80 -20.68
N VAL A 135 19.66 3.61 -20.70
CA VAL A 135 20.11 2.48 -19.85
C VAL A 135 21.59 2.15 -20.11
N SER A 136 22.06 2.36 -21.35
CA SER A 136 23.46 2.14 -21.75
C SER A 136 24.48 2.98 -21.00
N ARG A 137 24.06 4.08 -20.34
CA ARG A 137 24.95 4.87 -19.47
C ARG A 137 25.54 4.04 -18.32
N TRP A 138 24.81 3.06 -17.83
CA TRP A 138 25.24 2.19 -16.73
C TRP A 138 25.39 0.74 -17.14
N PHE A 139 24.79 0.32 -18.24
CA PHE A 139 24.82 -1.03 -18.79
C PHE A 139 25.32 -0.97 -20.23
N PRO A 140 26.65 -1.03 -20.45
CA PRO A 140 27.24 -0.95 -21.81
C PRO A 140 26.69 -1.98 -22.79
N GLU A 141 26.15 -3.09 -22.26
CA GLU A 141 25.52 -4.15 -23.03
C GLU A 141 24.31 -3.66 -23.86
N PHE A 142 23.73 -2.52 -23.49
CA PHE A 142 22.60 -1.88 -24.17
C PHE A 142 23.00 -0.75 -25.13
N ILE A 143 24.29 -0.63 -25.49
CA ILE A 143 24.73 0.34 -26.50
C ILE A 143 23.98 0.06 -27.80
N GLY A 144 23.41 1.12 -28.39
CA GLY A 144 22.57 1.04 -29.60
C GLY A 144 21.09 0.75 -29.34
N SER A 145 20.69 0.57 -28.09
CA SER A 145 19.26 0.55 -27.72
C SER A 145 18.78 1.94 -27.27
N ASP A 146 17.55 2.29 -27.63
CA ASP A 146 16.89 3.54 -27.21
C ASP A 146 16.16 3.38 -25.85
N ILE A 147 16.48 2.35 -25.08
CA ILE A 147 15.81 2.08 -23.80
C ILE A 147 16.25 3.10 -22.76
N THR A 148 15.28 3.75 -22.11
CA THR A 148 15.50 4.74 -21.06
C THR A 148 15.03 4.21 -19.68
N ILE A 149 15.39 4.91 -18.61
CA ILE A 149 14.91 4.63 -17.24
C ILE A 149 13.37 4.68 -17.19
N LEU A 150 12.74 5.62 -17.93
CA LEU A 150 11.28 5.69 -18.06
C LEU A 150 10.70 4.39 -18.60
N ASN A 151 11.30 3.83 -19.65
CA ASN A 151 10.80 2.60 -20.26
C ASN A 151 10.87 1.41 -19.30
N LEU A 152 11.92 1.31 -18.46
CA LEU A 152 12.02 0.29 -17.45
C LEU A 152 10.93 0.45 -16.38
N LEU A 153 10.75 1.66 -15.83
CA LEU A 153 9.77 1.96 -14.78
C LEU A 153 8.32 1.75 -15.23
N THR A 154 8.03 1.93 -16.51
CA THR A 154 6.68 1.80 -17.08
C THR A 154 6.42 0.47 -17.75
N HIS A 155 7.39 -0.47 -17.76
CA HIS A 155 7.30 -1.73 -18.48
C HIS A 155 7.04 -1.55 -20.00
N THR A 156 7.67 -0.55 -20.58
CA THR A 156 7.56 -0.25 -22.03
C THR A 156 8.90 -0.37 -22.76
N SER A 157 9.87 -1.06 -22.15
CA SER A 157 11.20 -1.25 -22.74
C SER A 157 11.22 -2.22 -23.92
N GLY A 158 10.21 -3.08 -24.07
CA GLY A 158 10.21 -4.18 -25.03
C GLY A 158 11.05 -5.39 -24.59
N LEU A 159 11.58 -5.38 -23.36
CA LEU A 159 12.36 -6.51 -22.81
C LEU A 159 11.45 -7.62 -22.31
N HIS A 160 11.93 -8.86 -22.40
CA HIS A 160 11.25 -10.08 -21.96
C HIS A 160 11.99 -10.76 -20.84
N ASP A 161 11.24 -11.43 -19.96
CA ASP A 161 11.83 -12.28 -18.93
C ASP A 161 12.53 -13.49 -19.53
N ALA A 162 13.58 -13.94 -18.86
CA ALA A 162 14.32 -15.14 -19.17
C ALA A 162 14.64 -15.89 -17.87
N MET A 163 14.87 -17.20 -17.96
CA MET A 163 15.48 -17.95 -16.86
C MET A 163 16.92 -17.49 -16.69
N LEU A 164 17.34 -17.29 -15.45
CA LEU A 164 18.70 -16.86 -15.13
C LEU A 164 19.62 -18.07 -14.97
N ASP A 165 20.87 -17.93 -15.37
CA ASP A 165 21.88 -18.95 -15.15
C ASP A 165 22.26 -19.01 -13.66
N GLN A 166 22.45 -20.21 -13.13
CA GLN A 166 22.75 -20.41 -11.72
C GLN A 166 24.13 -19.85 -11.31
N ASP A 167 25.11 -19.98 -12.20
CA ASP A 167 26.50 -19.58 -11.91
C ASP A 167 26.71 -18.05 -12.01
N ALA A 168 25.95 -17.38 -12.88
CA ALA A 168 26.10 -15.95 -13.13
C ALA A 168 24.73 -15.26 -13.36
N PRO A 169 23.80 -15.30 -12.37
CA PRO A 169 22.40 -14.93 -12.60
C PRO A 169 22.23 -13.48 -13.04
N LEU A 170 22.93 -12.53 -12.46
CA LEU A 170 22.83 -11.13 -12.87
C LEU A 170 23.43 -10.89 -14.25
N ALA A 171 24.57 -11.45 -14.54
CA ALA A 171 25.23 -11.30 -15.84
C ALA A 171 24.38 -11.93 -16.96
N SER A 172 23.80 -13.11 -16.72
CA SER A 172 22.90 -13.75 -17.68
C SER A 172 21.62 -12.94 -17.90
N ALA A 173 21.03 -12.35 -16.84
CA ALA A 173 19.86 -11.47 -16.95
C ALA A 173 20.17 -10.28 -17.86
N ILE A 174 21.31 -9.58 -17.64
CA ILE A 174 21.71 -8.43 -18.42
C ILE A 174 21.98 -8.83 -19.88
N HIS A 175 22.72 -9.93 -20.09
CA HIS A 175 23.05 -10.44 -21.43
C HIS A 175 21.81 -10.81 -22.22
N HIS A 176 20.91 -11.63 -21.65
CA HIS A 176 19.67 -12.04 -22.34
C HIS A 176 18.77 -10.84 -22.67
N ALA A 177 18.69 -9.85 -21.79
CA ALA A 177 17.93 -8.64 -22.05
C ALA A 177 18.57 -7.80 -23.16
N ALA A 178 19.88 -7.65 -23.18
CA ALA A 178 20.60 -6.87 -24.17
C ALA A 178 20.51 -7.49 -25.57
N VAL A 179 20.68 -8.79 -25.70
CA VAL A 179 20.56 -9.51 -27.00
C VAL A 179 19.17 -9.36 -27.61
N LYS A 180 18.13 -9.27 -26.79
CA LYS A 180 16.75 -9.08 -27.23
C LYS A 180 16.32 -7.61 -27.32
N SER A 181 17.17 -6.68 -26.90
CA SER A 181 16.89 -5.26 -27.01
C SER A 181 16.75 -4.84 -28.47
N GLY A 182 15.81 -3.92 -28.74
CA GLY A 182 15.57 -3.43 -30.12
C GLY A 182 14.61 -4.28 -30.95
N THR A 183 14.16 -5.46 -30.50
CA THR A 183 13.12 -6.24 -31.21
C THR A 183 11.76 -5.54 -31.17
N ILE A 184 11.48 -4.79 -30.11
CA ILE A 184 10.29 -3.94 -29.94
C ILE A 184 10.78 -2.52 -29.65
N LYS A 185 10.26 -1.53 -30.37
CA LYS A 185 10.62 -0.12 -30.16
C LYS A 185 10.19 0.30 -28.74
N PRO A 186 11.11 0.81 -27.89
CA PRO A 186 10.78 1.26 -26.54
C PRO A 186 9.68 2.35 -26.55
N GLY A 187 8.82 2.31 -25.52
CA GLY A 187 7.72 3.27 -25.38
C GLY A 187 6.46 2.96 -26.18
N THR A 188 6.46 1.95 -27.07
CA THR A 188 5.31 1.67 -27.96
C THR A 188 4.34 0.62 -27.43
N TYR A 189 4.80 -0.27 -26.56
CA TYR A 189 4.01 -1.38 -26.07
C TYR A 189 4.23 -1.61 -24.58
N PHE A 190 3.14 -1.83 -23.84
CA PHE A 190 3.21 -2.24 -22.45
C PHE A 190 3.34 -3.75 -22.36
N GLN A 191 4.43 -4.20 -21.73
CA GLN A 191 4.65 -5.60 -21.40
C GLN A 191 5.26 -5.72 -20.02
N TYR A 192 4.48 -6.21 -19.06
CA TYR A 192 4.98 -6.47 -17.72
C TYR A 192 6.10 -7.51 -17.78
N ALA A 193 7.30 -7.14 -17.32
CA ALA A 193 8.46 -8.02 -17.29
C ALA A 193 9.35 -7.67 -16.09
N ASP A 194 9.78 -8.69 -15.37
CA ASP A 194 10.58 -8.57 -14.14
C ASP A 194 11.99 -8.06 -14.44
N ILE A 195 12.53 -8.37 -15.61
CA ILE A 195 13.85 -7.93 -16.05
C ILE A 195 14.02 -6.40 -15.95
N ASN A 196 12.97 -5.62 -16.23
CA ASN A 196 13.01 -4.17 -16.08
C ASN A 196 13.44 -3.75 -14.67
N PHE A 197 12.87 -4.41 -13.68
CA PHE A 197 13.13 -4.12 -12.28
C PHE A 197 14.39 -4.79 -11.75
N ILE A 198 14.81 -5.93 -12.31
CA ILE A 198 16.15 -6.50 -12.06
C ILE A 198 17.22 -5.49 -12.45
N LEU A 199 17.11 -4.88 -13.63
CA LEU A 199 18.02 -3.83 -14.08
C LEU A 199 17.96 -2.59 -13.17
N LEU A 200 16.77 -2.10 -12.81
CA LEU A 200 16.61 -0.94 -11.93
C LEU A 200 17.17 -1.19 -10.52
N GLY A 201 16.98 -2.37 -9.96
CA GLY A 201 17.57 -2.73 -8.67
C GLY A 201 19.09 -2.76 -8.70
N ASN A 202 19.67 -3.30 -9.78
CA ASN A 202 21.13 -3.27 -9.98
C ASN A 202 21.63 -1.85 -10.29
N LEU A 203 20.84 -1.01 -10.96
CA LEU A 203 21.17 0.39 -11.20
C LEU A 203 21.39 1.16 -9.89
N VAL A 204 20.55 0.95 -8.87
CA VAL A 204 20.76 1.54 -7.53
C VAL A 204 22.15 1.22 -7.03
N ARG A 205 22.57 -0.05 -7.11
CA ARG A 205 23.92 -0.47 -6.70
C ARG A 205 25.03 0.20 -7.53
N ARG A 206 24.85 0.32 -8.84
CA ARG A 206 25.84 0.94 -9.73
C ARG A 206 26.04 2.43 -9.45
N ILE A 207 24.96 3.14 -9.04
CA ILE A 207 25.04 4.57 -8.71
C ILE A 207 25.56 4.80 -7.29
N THR A 208 25.12 3.99 -6.32
CA THR A 208 25.34 4.27 -4.89
C THR A 208 26.45 3.42 -4.25
N SER A 209 26.88 2.36 -4.93
CA SER A 209 27.74 1.28 -4.38
C SER A 209 27.08 0.50 -3.22
N MET A 210 25.81 0.74 -2.90
CA MET A 210 25.05 0.02 -1.88
C MET A 210 24.13 -1.03 -2.52
N GLY A 211 23.88 -2.15 -1.81
CA GLY A 211 22.78 -3.06 -2.17
C GLY A 211 21.42 -2.35 -2.06
N LEU A 212 20.44 -2.82 -2.84
CA LEU A 212 19.09 -2.28 -2.78
C LEU A 212 18.47 -2.38 -1.37
N ASP A 213 18.75 -3.46 -0.66
CA ASP A 213 18.33 -3.71 0.72
C ASP A 213 18.90 -2.68 1.70
N GLN A 214 20.18 -2.40 1.63
CA GLN A 214 20.83 -1.40 2.45
C GLN A 214 20.32 0.01 2.12
N TYR A 215 20.26 0.36 0.83
CA TYR A 215 19.80 1.67 0.39
C TYR A 215 18.35 1.95 0.84
N CYS A 216 17.45 0.98 0.66
CA CYS A 216 16.05 1.14 1.09
C CYS A 216 15.90 1.20 2.61
N ARG A 217 16.64 0.38 3.34
CA ARG A 217 16.63 0.40 4.81
C ARG A 217 17.03 1.76 5.36
N GLU A 218 18.12 2.35 4.85
CA GLU A 218 18.64 3.63 5.33
C GLU A 218 17.79 4.81 4.85
N SER A 219 17.32 4.76 3.60
CA SER A 219 16.56 5.87 2.99
C SER A 219 15.10 5.92 3.38
N PHE A 220 14.46 4.78 3.67
CA PHE A 220 13.02 4.67 3.85
C PHE A 220 12.63 3.93 5.12
N TYR A 221 13.07 2.67 5.29
CA TYR A 221 12.45 1.81 6.31
C TYR A 221 12.82 2.26 7.73
N THR A 222 14.07 2.57 8.00
CA THR A 222 14.49 3.09 9.31
C THR A 222 13.87 4.45 9.61
N PRO A 223 13.92 5.48 8.72
CA PRO A 223 13.26 6.75 8.96
C PRO A 223 11.75 6.66 9.18
N LEU A 224 11.08 5.70 8.52
CA LEU A 224 9.63 5.49 8.63
C LEU A 224 9.26 4.54 9.77
N ASN A 225 10.19 4.06 10.61
CA ASN A 225 9.96 3.06 11.65
C ASN A 225 9.29 1.78 11.12
N MET A 226 9.71 1.29 9.96
CA MET A 226 9.25 0.05 9.31
C MET A 226 10.18 -1.11 9.73
N GLY A 227 10.16 -1.46 11.01
CA GLY A 227 11.11 -2.39 11.62
C GLY A 227 10.98 -3.85 11.17
N HIS A 228 9.87 -4.21 10.53
CA HIS A 228 9.60 -5.55 10.02
C HIS A 228 9.68 -5.63 8.48
N THR A 229 10.25 -4.58 7.85
CA THR A 229 10.40 -4.51 6.39
C THR A 229 11.85 -4.64 5.99
N GLY A 230 12.12 -5.58 5.09
CA GLY A 230 13.48 -5.81 4.57
C GLY A 230 13.56 -7.04 3.69
N PHE A 231 14.77 -7.29 3.20
CA PHE A 231 15.09 -8.47 2.42
C PHE A 231 15.69 -9.54 3.32
N ASN A 232 15.56 -10.82 2.93
CA ASN A 232 16.16 -11.95 3.65
C ASN A 232 15.88 -11.94 5.17
N PRO A 233 14.63 -11.99 5.63
CA PRO A 233 14.27 -11.87 7.05
C PRO A 233 14.83 -13.02 7.92
N GLY A 234 15.21 -14.14 7.28
CA GLY A 234 15.72 -15.34 7.93
C GLY A 234 14.61 -16.24 8.50
N ILE A 235 15.00 -17.48 8.77
CA ILE A 235 14.07 -18.56 9.18
C ILE A 235 13.50 -18.38 10.60
N LYS A 236 14.10 -17.53 11.44
CA LYS A 236 13.63 -17.24 12.79
C LYS A 236 12.56 -16.15 12.85
N THR A 237 12.34 -15.44 11.74
CA THR A 237 11.30 -14.40 11.65
C THR A 237 9.94 -15.06 11.57
N ASP A 238 8.94 -14.47 12.23
CA ASP A 238 7.55 -14.88 12.13
C ASP A 238 6.99 -14.57 10.74
N THR A 239 7.24 -15.47 9.75
CA THR A 239 6.82 -15.28 8.37
C THR A 239 5.64 -16.19 8.00
N ALA A 240 4.74 -15.64 7.16
CA ALA A 240 3.70 -16.41 6.52
C ALA A 240 4.29 -17.31 5.42
N ALA A 241 3.71 -18.49 5.25
CA ALA A 241 4.12 -19.42 4.22
C ALA A 241 3.66 -19.00 2.82
N THR A 242 4.50 -19.30 1.82
CA THR A 242 4.21 -19.14 0.40
C THR A 242 4.46 -20.46 -0.35
N LEU A 243 3.84 -20.63 -1.52
CA LEU A 243 4.12 -21.76 -2.40
C LEU A 243 5.24 -21.38 -3.39
N GLY A 244 6.35 -22.09 -3.30
CA GLY A 244 7.52 -21.93 -4.17
C GLY A 244 7.47 -22.73 -5.46
N GLY A 245 6.30 -23.19 -5.88
CA GLY A 245 6.16 -24.06 -7.05
C GLY A 245 6.79 -25.45 -6.79
N ARG A 246 7.87 -25.77 -7.53
CA ARG A 246 8.59 -27.03 -7.34
C ARG A 246 9.34 -27.14 -6.01
N ASP A 247 9.66 -25.99 -5.40
CA ASP A 247 10.37 -25.92 -4.13
C ASP A 247 9.46 -26.14 -2.90
N GLY A 248 8.18 -26.43 -3.13
CA GLY A 248 7.21 -26.73 -2.07
C GLY A 248 6.79 -25.48 -1.27
N VAL A 249 6.65 -25.65 0.04
CA VAL A 249 6.25 -24.58 0.96
C VAL A 249 7.49 -23.85 1.46
N LEU A 250 7.50 -22.53 1.31
CA LEU A 250 8.58 -21.63 1.73
C LEU A 250 8.11 -20.74 2.88
N SER A 251 9.00 -20.45 3.85
CA SER A 251 8.77 -19.50 4.93
C SER A 251 10.07 -18.76 5.24
N GLY A 252 10.06 -17.44 5.18
CA GLY A 252 11.26 -16.60 5.32
C GLY A 252 12.26 -16.68 4.15
N ILE A 253 11.87 -17.37 3.08
CA ILE A 253 12.64 -17.50 1.83
C ILE A 253 11.78 -16.92 0.72
N VAL A 254 12.36 -16.07 -0.13
CA VAL A 254 11.63 -15.41 -1.21
C VAL A 254 11.02 -16.42 -2.18
N GLN A 255 9.76 -16.20 -2.54
CA GLN A 255 9.00 -17.10 -3.41
C GLN A 255 9.51 -17.12 -4.86
N ASP A 256 9.96 -15.96 -5.35
CA ASP A 256 10.43 -15.81 -6.72
C ASP A 256 11.78 -16.52 -6.96
N PRO A 257 11.87 -17.48 -7.91
CA PRO A 257 13.09 -18.25 -8.14
C PRO A 257 14.25 -17.41 -8.67
N ASN A 258 13.98 -16.41 -9.52
CA ASN A 258 15.01 -15.52 -10.04
C ASN A 258 15.55 -14.60 -8.93
N ALA A 259 14.68 -14.13 -8.04
CA ALA A 259 15.12 -13.37 -6.88
C ALA A 259 15.99 -14.22 -5.93
N ARG A 260 15.68 -15.53 -5.75
CA ARG A 260 16.56 -16.44 -4.99
C ARG A 260 17.93 -16.59 -5.62
N LEU A 261 17.99 -16.78 -6.94
CA LEU A 261 19.28 -16.83 -7.67
C LEU A 261 20.09 -15.53 -7.52
N LEU A 262 19.40 -14.39 -7.40
CA LEU A 262 20.01 -13.08 -7.15
C LEU A 262 20.31 -12.82 -5.65
N GLY A 263 20.32 -13.87 -4.82
CA GLY A 263 20.65 -13.76 -3.39
C GLY A 263 19.52 -13.23 -2.51
N GLY A 264 18.28 -13.27 -2.98
CA GLY A 264 17.09 -12.81 -2.23
C GLY A 264 16.88 -11.29 -2.26
N VAL A 265 17.80 -10.53 -2.85
CA VAL A 265 17.74 -9.06 -2.98
C VAL A 265 17.66 -8.69 -4.45
N ALA A 266 16.46 -8.55 -4.96
CA ALA A 266 16.23 -8.21 -6.37
C ALA A 266 15.23 -7.05 -6.50
N GLY A 267 15.37 -6.27 -7.58
CA GLY A 267 14.52 -5.10 -7.78
C GLY A 267 13.06 -5.44 -8.07
N HIS A 268 12.77 -6.66 -8.53
CA HIS A 268 11.43 -7.10 -8.89
C HIS A 268 10.69 -7.86 -7.77
N ALA A 269 11.42 -8.49 -6.83
CA ALA A 269 10.89 -9.33 -5.76
C ALA A 269 11.93 -9.49 -4.62
N GLY A 270 11.53 -10.06 -3.49
CA GLY A 270 12.41 -10.37 -2.36
C GLY A 270 12.18 -9.52 -1.11
N LEU A 271 11.33 -8.50 -1.19
CA LEU A 271 10.94 -7.72 -0.02
C LEU A 271 9.94 -8.51 0.84
N PHE A 272 10.18 -8.46 2.15
CA PHE A 272 9.27 -8.95 3.18
C PHE A 272 8.76 -7.77 4.00
N SER A 273 7.48 -7.84 4.45
CA SER A 273 6.89 -6.76 5.23
C SER A 273 5.66 -7.21 6.01
N THR A 274 5.17 -6.35 6.91
CA THR A 274 3.88 -6.46 7.59
C THR A 274 2.87 -5.48 6.98
N ALA A 275 1.58 -5.71 7.23
CA ALA A 275 0.54 -4.77 6.82
C ALA A 275 0.72 -3.38 7.47
N GLY A 276 1.15 -3.35 8.74
CA GLY A 276 1.42 -2.11 9.46
C GLY A 276 2.52 -1.28 8.82
N ASP A 277 3.65 -1.90 8.48
CA ASP A 277 4.78 -1.21 7.84
C ASP A 277 4.41 -0.69 6.45
N LEU A 278 3.73 -1.52 5.62
CA LEU A 278 3.22 -1.05 4.31
C LEU A 278 2.21 0.08 4.47
N GLY A 279 1.38 0.06 5.52
CA GLY A 279 0.47 1.15 5.87
C GLY A 279 1.21 2.44 6.21
N ARG A 280 2.33 2.38 6.94
CA ARG A 280 3.19 3.56 7.21
C ARG A 280 3.72 4.17 5.91
N PHE A 281 4.19 3.31 5.00
CA PHE A 281 4.66 3.77 3.69
C PHE A 281 3.53 4.41 2.86
N ALA A 282 2.34 3.79 2.83
CA ALA A 282 1.16 4.35 2.15
C ALA A 282 0.75 5.72 2.74
N ARG A 283 0.78 5.87 4.06
CA ARG A 283 0.54 7.15 4.73
C ARG A 283 1.57 8.20 4.36
N MET A 284 2.84 7.82 4.28
CA MET A 284 3.92 8.70 3.82
C MET A 284 3.64 9.21 2.40
N LEU A 285 3.19 8.34 1.49
CA LEU A 285 2.82 8.74 0.13
C LEU A 285 1.62 9.70 0.11
N LEU A 286 0.55 9.41 0.87
CA LEU A 286 -0.62 10.29 0.98
C LEU A 286 -0.27 11.66 1.60
N ASN A 287 0.79 11.74 2.40
CA ASN A 287 1.31 12.97 3.02
C ASN A 287 2.45 13.61 2.20
N GLY A 288 2.55 13.29 0.90
CA GLY A 288 3.51 13.94 0.00
C GLY A 288 4.98 13.68 0.35
N GLY A 289 5.29 12.47 0.86
CA GLY A 289 6.66 12.05 1.14
C GLY A 289 7.11 12.21 2.60
N THR A 290 6.19 12.62 3.49
CA THR A 290 6.50 12.88 4.90
C THR A 290 5.62 12.03 5.83
N LEU A 291 6.18 11.49 6.89
CA LEU A 291 5.44 10.82 7.97
C LEU A 291 6.11 11.09 9.32
N ASP A 292 5.30 11.36 10.35
CA ASP A 292 5.75 11.60 11.73
C ASP A 292 6.89 12.63 11.81
N GLY A 293 6.79 13.72 11.01
CA GLY A 293 7.78 14.80 10.93
C GLY A 293 9.06 14.46 10.15
N ARG A 294 9.17 13.26 9.57
CA ARG A 294 10.32 12.83 8.77
C ARG A 294 9.97 12.84 7.28
N SER A 295 10.70 13.62 6.49
CA SER A 295 10.59 13.62 5.02
C SER A 295 11.61 12.64 4.44
N VAL A 296 11.13 11.66 3.66
CA VAL A 296 11.97 10.65 2.99
C VAL A 296 11.95 10.81 1.47
N LEU A 297 10.93 11.48 0.95
CA LEU A 297 10.81 11.90 -0.46
C LEU A 297 10.30 13.35 -0.49
N SER A 298 10.64 14.10 -1.53
CA SER A 298 10.00 15.40 -1.76
C SER A 298 8.55 15.21 -2.26
N ALA A 299 7.68 16.20 -2.04
CA ALA A 299 6.32 16.17 -2.56
C ALA A 299 6.31 16.09 -4.10
N ARG A 300 7.29 16.73 -4.75
CA ARG A 300 7.52 16.64 -6.20
C ARG A 300 7.85 15.20 -6.60
N ALA A 301 8.74 14.53 -5.89
CA ALA A 301 9.12 13.13 -6.14
C ALA A 301 7.90 12.19 -6.03
N VAL A 302 7.07 12.34 -4.99
CA VAL A 302 5.83 11.56 -4.84
C VAL A 302 4.87 11.82 -5.99
N SER A 303 4.60 13.08 -6.32
CA SER A 303 3.72 13.47 -7.43
C SER A 303 4.23 12.90 -8.76
N GLN A 304 5.53 12.99 -9.03
CA GLN A 304 6.14 12.46 -10.24
C GLN A 304 6.04 10.93 -10.30
N MET A 305 6.27 10.24 -9.19
CA MET A 305 6.20 8.78 -9.12
C MET A 305 4.81 8.24 -9.43
N THR A 306 3.76 8.92 -8.99
CA THR A 306 2.36 8.47 -9.09
C THR A 306 1.62 9.05 -10.29
N ALA A 307 2.22 9.99 -11.02
CA ALA A 307 1.65 10.57 -12.24
C ALA A 307 1.51 9.52 -13.36
N PRO A 308 0.60 9.74 -14.32
CA PRO A 308 0.46 8.87 -15.49
C PRO A 308 1.57 9.16 -16.53
N TYR A 309 2.29 8.12 -16.95
CA TYR A 309 3.37 8.24 -17.95
C TYR A 309 3.12 7.46 -19.23
N TYR A 310 2.26 6.45 -19.20
CA TYR A 310 1.95 5.64 -20.37
C TYR A 310 0.45 5.58 -20.59
N PHE A 311 0.04 5.93 -21.81
CA PHE A 311 -1.35 5.94 -22.25
C PHE A 311 -1.52 4.96 -23.40
N LYS A 312 -2.51 4.06 -23.30
CA LYS A 312 -2.90 3.17 -24.37
C LYS A 312 -4.35 3.48 -24.78
N ASN A 313 -4.57 3.83 -26.04
CA ASN A 313 -5.91 4.13 -26.57
C ASN A 313 -6.65 5.19 -25.73
N GLY A 314 -5.95 6.22 -25.26
CA GLY A 314 -6.51 7.26 -24.39
C GLY A 314 -6.72 6.88 -22.93
N GLN A 315 -6.41 5.63 -22.52
CA GLN A 315 -6.48 5.19 -21.13
C GLN A 315 -5.11 5.26 -20.46
N ILE A 316 -5.11 5.64 -19.18
CA ILE A 316 -3.92 5.64 -18.34
C ILE A 316 -3.66 4.20 -17.90
N VAL A 317 -2.50 3.64 -18.28
CA VAL A 317 -2.15 2.25 -17.96
C VAL A 317 -1.20 2.16 -16.75
N ARG A 318 -0.15 3.01 -16.71
CA ARG A 318 0.91 2.93 -15.70
C ARG A 318 1.36 4.31 -15.22
N GLY A 319 1.80 4.36 -13.95
CA GLY A 319 2.73 5.36 -13.45
C GLY A 319 4.16 4.80 -13.45
N LEU A 320 5.08 5.43 -12.73
CA LEU A 320 6.43 4.91 -12.54
C LEU A 320 6.39 3.75 -11.53
N GLY A 321 6.50 2.52 -12.01
CA GLY A 321 6.35 1.30 -11.22
C GLY A 321 4.92 0.96 -10.79
N TRP A 322 4.10 1.95 -10.51
CA TRP A 322 2.74 1.79 -10.02
C TRP A 322 1.75 1.44 -11.12
N ASP A 323 0.82 0.56 -10.82
CA ASP A 323 -0.34 0.26 -11.63
C ASP A 323 -1.43 1.32 -11.41
N ARG A 324 -2.12 1.71 -12.47
CA ARG A 324 -3.25 2.64 -12.44
C ARG A 324 -4.46 2.04 -13.15
N GLU A 325 -4.32 1.77 -14.45
CA GLU A 325 -5.37 1.19 -15.31
C GLU A 325 -4.72 0.25 -16.34
N SER A 326 -4.27 -0.93 -15.90
CA SER A 326 -3.65 -1.96 -16.75
C SER A 326 -4.50 -3.23 -16.74
N PRO A 327 -4.17 -4.22 -17.55
CA PRO A 327 -4.81 -5.55 -17.44
C PRO A 327 -4.68 -6.21 -16.06
N PHE A 328 -3.83 -5.67 -15.18
CA PHE A 328 -3.60 -6.16 -13.81
C PHE A 328 -4.33 -5.35 -12.75
N SER A 329 -5.02 -4.24 -13.11
CA SER A 329 -5.64 -3.30 -12.16
C SER A 329 -7.01 -3.77 -11.61
N SER A 330 -7.59 -4.85 -12.15
CA SER A 330 -8.88 -5.35 -11.67
C SER A 330 -8.99 -5.54 -10.14
N PRO A 331 -7.92 -5.87 -9.41
CA PRO A 331 -7.93 -5.92 -7.94
C PRO A 331 -8.17 -4.58 -7.23
N LYS A 332 -8.09 -3.46 -7.92
CA LYS A 332 -8.43 -2.12 -7.40
C LYS A 332 -9.88 -2.03 -6.92
N GLY A 333 -10.78 -2.82 -7.52
CA GLY A 333 -12.22 -2.71 -7.27
C GLY A 333 -12.87 -1.59 -8.10
N THR A 334 -14.09 -1.22 -7.74
CA THR A 334 -14.94 -0.35 -8.58
C THR A 334 -15.14 1.07 -8.00
N HIS A 335 -14.65 1.35 -6.79
CA HIS A 335 -14.93 2.61 -6.09
C HIS A 335 -13.69 3.45 -5.78
N PHE A 336 -12.53 3.04 -6.22
CA PHE A 336 -11.34 3.87 -6.21
C PHE A 336 -11.37 4.90 -7.34
N SER A 337 -10.86 6.10 -7.10
CA SER A 337 -10.81 7.19 -8.07
C SER A 337 -9.88 6.87 -9.26
N GLU A 338 -9.96 7.67 -10.33
CA GLU A 338 -9.07 7.54 -11.49
C GLU A 338 -7.61 7.89 -11.17
N VAL A 339 -7.39 8.72 -10.14
CA VAL A 339 -6.03 9.07 -9.69
C VAL A 339 -5.41 8.03 -8.78
N SER A 340 -6.16 7.00 -8.37
CA SER A 340 -5.68 5.92 -7.54
C SER A 340 -4.59 5.10 -8.24
N TYR A 341 -3.69 4.55 -7.45
CA TYR A 341 -2.59 3.71 -7.89
C TYR A 341 -2.34 2.57 -6.90
N GLY A 342 -1.74 1.51 -7.38
CA GLY A 342 -1.50 0.35 -6.55
C GLY A 342 -0.57 -0.66 -7.21
N HIS A 343 -0.46 -1.82 -6.63
CA HIS A 343 0.23 -2.96 -7.22
C HIS A 343 -0.22 -4.27 -6.55
N THR A 344 0.00 -5.38 -7.25
CA THR A 344 -0.28 -6.72 -6.72
C THR A 344 1.00 -7.54 -6.66
N GLY A 345 1.06 -8.48 -5.69
CA GLY A 345 2.12 -9.47 -5.58
C GLY A 345 1.63 -10.87 -5.92
N TYR A 346 2.50 -11.68 -6.50
CA TYR A 346 2.20 -13.07 -6.88
C TYR A 346 1.83 -13.94 -5.67
N SER A 347 2.50 -13.73 -4.55
CA SER A 347 2.24 -14.41 -3.26
C SER A 347 0.84 -14.21 -2.69
N GLY A 348 0.07 -13.25 -3.23
CA GLY A 348 -1.29 -12.97 -2.79
C GLY A 348 -1.46 -11.62 -2.13
N THR A 349 -0.46 -10.76 -2.24
CA THR A 349 -0.46 -9.41 -1.67
C THR A 349 -1.02 -8.38 -2.64
N SER A 350 -1.54 -7.28 -2.13
CA SER A 350 -1.91 -6.09 -2.91
C SER A 350 -1.97 -4.84 -2.03
N VAL A 351 -1.68 -3.69 -2.64
CA VAL A 351 -1.86 -2.37 -2.04
C VAL A 351 -2.52 -1.46 -3.08
N TRP A 352 -3.54 -0.72 -2.65
CA TRP A 352 -4.17 0.33 -3.45
C TRP A 352 -4.27 1.60 -2.61
N ILE A 353 -3.93 2.73 -3.20
CA ILE A 353 -3.86 4.06 -2.57
C ILE A 353 -4.67 5.02 -3.43
N ASP A 354 -5.57 5.75 -2.82
CA ASP A 354 -6.43 6.73 -3.44
C ASP A 354 -6.28 8.10 -2.77
N PRO A 355 -5.49 9.00 -3.35
CA PRO A 355 -5.29 10.33 -2.79
C PRO A 355 -6.55 11.19 -2.75
N GLU A 356 -7.49 11.00 -3.71
CA GLU A 356 -8.74 11.75 -3.80
C GLU A 356 -9.70 11.34 -2.69
N SER A 357 -9.83 10.04 -2.42
CA SER A 357 -10.66 9.51 -1.34
C SER A 357 -9.97 9.51 0.02
N ASP A 358 -8.71 9.93 0.10
CA ASP A 358 -7.86 9.85 1.30
C ASP A 358 -7.89 8.44 1.91
N LEU A 359 -7.61 7.42 1.09
CA LEU A 359 -7.74 6.03 1.48
C LEU A 359 -6.59 5.18 0.95
N TYR A 360 -6.19 4.18 1.74
CA TYR A 360 -5.38 3.08 1.25
C TYR A 360 -5.85 1.75 1.82
N VAL A 361 -5.61 0.69 1.06
CA VAL A 361 -5.94 -0.70 1.44
C VAL A 361 -4.71 -1.57 1.21
N VAL A 362 -4.30 -2.30 2.25
CA VAL A 362 -3.27 -3.33 2.21
C VAL A 362 -3.95 -4.67 2.44
N LEU A 363 -3.73 -5.62 1.55
CA LEU A 363 -4.14 -7.01 1.70
C LEU A 363 -2.92 -7.91 1.58
N LEU A 364 -2.60 -8.66 2.63
CA LEU A 364 -1.56 -9.70 2.65
C LEU A 364 -2.22 -11.05 2.92
N THR A 365 -1.91 -12.08 2.12
CA THR A 365 -2.58 -13.38 2.26
C THR A 365 -1.59 -14.56 2.21
N THR A 366 -1.94 -15.62 2.91
CA THR A 366 -1.40 -16.97 2.68
C THR A 366 -2.24 -17.65 1.59
N ARG A 367 -1.89 -17.39 0.33
CA ARG A 367 -2.64 -17.87 -0.84
C ARG A 367 -2.37 -19.36 -1.09
N ILE A 368 -3.42 -20.19 -1.06
CA ILE A 368 -3.32 -21.64 -1.22
C ILE A 368 -3.33 -22.06 -2.70
N ASN A 369 -4.23 -21.46 -3.47
CA ASN A 369 -4.49 -21.89 -4.84
C ASN A 369 -4.07 -20.83 -5.86
N TYR A 370 -3.02 -21.13 -6.62
CA TYR A 370 -2.48 -20.22 -7.65
C TYR A 370 -3.14 -20.43 -9.02
N THR A 371 -3.88 -21.53 -9.23
CA THR A 371 -4.58 -21.79 -10.50
C THR A 371 -5.89 -20.99 -10.59
N ASN A 372 -6.58 -20.74 -9.49
CA ASN A 372 -7.83 -20.00 -9.45
C ASN A 372 -7.61 -18.47 -9.39
N ARG A 373 -6.96 -17.92 -10.42
CA ARG A 373 -6.64 -16.48 -10.50
C ARG A 373 -7.89 -15.60 -10.49
N ARG A 374 -8.97 -16.04 -11.17
CA ARG A 374 -10.20 -15.25 -11.28
C ARG A 374 -10.87 -15.04 -9.91
N SER A 375 -11.07 -16.11 -9.14
CA SER A 375 -11.68 -16.00 -7.80
C SER A 375 -10.79 -15.22 -6.83
N PHE A 376 -9.47 -15.36 -6.96
CA PHE A 376 -8.55 -14.63 -6.12
C PHE A 376 -8.52 -13.12 -6.42
N ASN A 377 -8.49 -12.74 -7.70
CA ASN A 377 -8.58 -11.33 -8.09
C ASN A 377 -9.93 -10.73 -7.70
N ARG A 378 -11.02 -11.53 -7.74
CA ARG A 378 -12.32 -11.10 -7.24
C ARG A 378 -12.27 -10.81 -5.73
N LEU A 379 -11.65 -11.66 -4.91
CA LEU A 379 -11.46 -11.39 -3.49
C LEU A 379 -10.75 -10.05 -3.26
N ARG A 380 -9.65 -9.80 -3.97
CA ARG A 380 -8.93 -8.51 -3.90
C ARG A 380 -9.84 -7.33 -4.26
N SER A 381 -10.59 -7.45 -5.36
CA SER A 381 -11.54 -6.44 -5.83
C SER A 381 -12.66 -6.19 -4.83
N ASP A 382 -13.24 -7.26 -4.27
CA ASP A 382 -14.33 -7.16 -3.28
C ASP A 382 -13.85 -6.47 -1.99
N ILE A 383 -12.65 -6.81 -1.50
CA ILE A 383 -12.03 -6.16 -0.33
C ILE A 383 -11.77 -4.67 -0.60
N SER A 384 -11.15 -4.34 -1.75
CA SER A 384 -10.88 -2.95 -2.11
C SER A 384 -12.16 -2.14 -2.30
N THR A 385 -13.17 -2.71 -2.96
CA THR A 385 -14.49 -2.09 -3.14
C THR A 385 -15.17 -1.85 -1.80
N ALA A 386 -15.23 -2.87 -0.93
CA ALA A 386 -15.85 -2.74 0.38
C ALA A 386 -15.13 -1.68 1.24
N ALA A 387 -13.80 -1.68 1.25
CA ALA A 387 -13.03 -0.68 1.96
C ALA A 387 -13.33 0.74 1.45
N ALA A 388 -13.37 0.94 0.13
CA ALA A 388 -13.69 2.24 -0.44
C ALA A 388 -15.13 2.68 -0.13
N VAL A 389 -16.11 1.75 -0.17
CA VAL A 389 -17.51 2.07 0.17
C VAL A 389 -17.66 2.46 1.64
N LEU A 390 -16.98 1.74 2.53
CA LEU A 390 -17.20 1.84 3.97
C LEU A 390 -16.37 2.93 4.65
N PHE A 391 -15.17 3.22 4.14
CA PHE A 391 -14.18 4.05 4.83
C PHE A 391 -13.75 5.31 4.09
N ALA A 392 -14.04 5.48 2.77
CA ALA A 392 -13.74 6.72 2.09
C ALA A 392 -14.61 7.88 2.62
N ARG A 393 -14.03 9.08 2.72
CA ARG A 393 -14.74 10.28 3.21
C ARG A 393 -15.92 10.61 2.30
N GLN A 394 -17.12 10.62 2.86
CA GLN A 394 -18.36 10.88 2.11
C GLN A 394 -18.45 12.32 1.57
N GLU A 395 -17.86 13.31 2.25
CA GLU A 395 -17.88 14.73 1.84
C GLU A 395 -17.19 14.97 0.49
N GLN A 396 -16.09 14.25 0.23
CA GLN A 396 -15.37 14.36 -1.05
C GLN A 396 -16.08 13.66 -2.20
N ARG A 397 -16.86 12.61 -1.92
CA ARG A 397 -17.67 11.91 -2.94
C ARG A 397 -18.82 12.77 -3.46
N ALA A 398 -19.50 13.51 -2.59
CA ALA A 398 -20.59 14.40 -2.99
C ALA A 398 -20.07 15.53 -3.89
N ALA A 399 -18.90 16.10 -3.58
CA ALA A 399 -18.27 17.15 -4.38
C ALA A 399 -17.79 16.62 -5.76
N SER A 400 -17.17 15.45 -5.82
CA SER A 400 -16.74 14.82 -7.08
C SER A 400 -17.90 14.43 -7.97
N GLN A 401 -19.01 13.93 -7.39
CA GLN A 401 -20.23 13.60 -8.15
C GLN A 401 -20.95 14.84 -8.67
N MET A 402 -20.99 15.93 -7.89
CA MET A 402 -21.52 17.21 -8.36
C MET A 402 -20.73 17.77 -9.54
N LEU A 403 -19.39 17.71 -9.49
CA LEU A 403 -18.53 18.17 -10.58
C LEU A 403 -18.71 17.34 -11.86
N LYS A 404 -18.92 16.02 -11.75
CA LYS A 404 -19.20 15.15 -12.91
C LYS A 404 -20.57 15.42 -13.55
N ASN A 405 -21.56 15.82 -12.76
CA ASN A 405 -22.92 16.11 -13.25
C ASN A 405 -23.09 17.53 -13.79
N THR A 406 -22.16 18.45 -13.53
CA THR A 406 -22.18 19.83 -14.04
C THR A 406 -21.30 20.03 -15.28
N GLY A 407 -20.57 19.02 -15.70
CA GLY A 407 -19.64 19.04 -16.85
C GLY A 407 -20.18 18.30 -18.10
N SER A 408 -21.47 17.96 -18.16
CA SER A 408 -22.11 17.33 -19.34
C SER A 408 -23.01 18.33 -20.08
#